data_c37e63cc228fd437857d8b128d769313
#
_entry.id   c37e63cc228fd437857d8b128d769313
#
_cell.length_a   1.000
_cell.length_b   1.000
_cell.length_c   1.000
_cell.angle_alpha   90.00
_cell.angle_beta   90.00
_cell.angle_gamma   90.00
#
_symmetry.space_group_name_H-M   'P 1'
#
loop_
_entity.id
_entity.type
_entity.pdbx_description
1 polymer ?
#
loop_
_entity_poly.entity_id
_entity_poly.type
_entity_poly.pdbx_seq_one_letter_code
_entity_poly.pdbx_strand_id
1 'polypeptide(L)'
;LVHIHQGLNAANKLSATSMLRYGPEVAVPRILDTYRRLGLKQSFFIPAWCIENHPQTVEAIVKDGHEVGYHGYIHEAPNSLSHNQEHDWMCRSIEIIERYTGKRPRGNRAPLYHMSAKTPELLAIEGFLYDSSLMGDEVPYVLETSKGRVVELPVSWATDDWPPYVHAPDLDYMFQVLPPDRAMEVFMAEFEALRACPGGLWIGVWHPFVSGRLSRWQRVEKAIEYIMSSGDV
;
A
#
# COMPACT_ATOMS: atom_id res chain seq x y z
N LEU A 1 -0.13 -3.09 11.60
CA LEU A 1 -0.38 -4.53 11.52
C LEU A 1 0.66 -5.35 12.28
N VAL A 2 1.96 -5.02 12.22
CA VAL A 2 2.99 -5.60 13.12
C VAL A 2 2.51 -5.58 14.58
N HIS A 3 1.84 -4.50 14.98
CA HIS A 3 1.30 -4.34 16.32
C HIS A 3 0.09 -5.24 16.60
N ILE A 4 -0.66 -5.67 15.59
CA ILE A 4 -1.71 -6.68 15.79
C ILE A 4 -1.08 -8.05 16.06
N HIS A 5 0.01 -8.37 15.38
CA HIS A 5 0.69 -9.64 15.57
C HIS A 5 1.54 -9.67 16.86
N GLN A 6 2.24 -8.59 17.20
CA GLN A 6 2.85 -8.40 18.52
C GLN A 6 1.80 -8.35 19.62
N GLY A 7 0.57 -8.04 19.24
CA GLY A 7 -0.62 -8.08 20.05
C GLY A 7 -1.41 -9.38 19.93
N LEU A 8 -0.74 -10.51 20.03
CA LEU A 8 -1.41 -11.73 20.55
C LEU A 8 -2.02 -11.46 21.95
N ASN A 9 -1.73 -10.30 22.55
CA ASN A 9 -2.51 -9.62 23.58
C ASN A 9 -3.51 -8.59 23.00
N ALA A 10 -4.06 -8.83 21.82
CA ALA A 10 -5.03 -7.95 21.15
C ALA A 10 -6.29 -7.68 22.00
N ALA A 11 -6.62 -8.56 22.94
CA ALA A 11 -7.68 -8.37 23.93
C ALA A 11 -7.52 -7.05 24.73
N ASN A 12 -6.30 -6.59 24.96
CA ASN A 12 -5.99 -5.38 25.71
C ASN A 12 -5.79 -4.13 24.83
N LYS A 13 -5.88 -4.25 23.50
CA LYS A 13 -5.70 -3.15 22.54
C LYS A 13 -6.98 -2.92 21.72
N LEU A 14 -8.13 -2.89 22.36
CA LEU A 14 -9.43 -2.81 21.69
C LEU A 14 -9.54 -1.57 20.79
N SER A 15 -9.01 -0.42 21.21
CA SER A 15 -9.04 0.82 20.42
C SER A 15 -8.24 0.68 19.12
N ALA A 16 -6.99 0.23 19.20
CA ALA A 16 -6.16 0.00 18.03
C ALA A 16 -6.77 -1.05 17.10
N THR A 17 -7.26 -2.17 17.66
CA THR A 17 -7.91 -3.22 16.89
C THR A 17 -9.15 -2.71 16.16
N SER A 18 -10.01 -1.92 16.82
CA SER A 18 -11.21 -1.35 16.20
C SER A 18 -10.87 -0.38 15.07
N MET A 19 -9.82 0.41 15.25
CA MET A 19 -9.33 1.32 14.20
C MET A 19 -8.86 0.55 12.96
N LEU A 20 -8.10 -0.52 13.16
CA LEU A 20 -7.56 -1.33 12.06
C LEU A 20 -8.64 -2.14 11.34
N ARG A 21 -9.61 -2.71 12.08
CA ARG A 21 -10.77 -3.42 11.49
C ARG A 21 -11.64 -2.52 10.62
N TYR A 22 -11.67 -1.23 10.88
CA TYR A 22 -12.39 -0.26 10.05
C TYR A 22 -11.95 -0.32 8.58
N GLY A 23 -10.68 -0.59 8.32
CA GLY A 23 -10.13 -0.73 6.97
C GLY A 23 -10.90 -1.75 6.12
N PRO A 24 -10.76 -3.05 6.41
CA PRO A 24 -11.39 -4.11 5.63
C PRO A 24 -12.93 -4.11 5.72
N GLU A 25 -13.50 -3.77 6.88
CA GLU A 25 -14.93 -3.95 7.12
C GLU A 25 -15.78 -2.76 6.63
N VAL A 26 -15.27 -1.54 6.66
CA VAL A 26 -16.03 -0.32 6.35
C VAL A 26 -15.42 0.48 5.20
N ALA A 27 -14.12 0.68 5.22
CA ALA A 27 -13.46 1.56 4.25
C ALA A 27 -13.33 0.90 2.86
N VAL A 28 -12.86 -0.35 2.79
CA VAL A 28 -12.67 -1.03 1.50
C VAL A 28 -13.97 -1.12 0.69
N PRO A 29 -15.14 -1.47 1.23
CA PRO A 29 -16.40 -1.40 0.48
C PRO A 29 -16.67 -0.03 -0.15
N ARG A 30 -16.43 1.07 0.60
CA ARG A 30 -16.58 2.45 0.11
C ARG A 30 -15.58 2.77 -1.00
N ILE A 31 -14.34 2.39 -0.83
CA ILE A 31 -13.25 2.59 -1.80
C ILE A 31 -13.56 1.86 -3.10
N LEU A 32 -13.97 0.60 -3.02
CA LEU A 32 -14.37 -0.19 -4.19
C LEU A 32 -15.57 0.39 -4.92
N ASP A 33 -16.54 0.96 -4.19
CA ASP A 33 -17.67 1.64 -4.80
C ASP A 33 -17.23 2.85 -5.63
N THR A 34 -16.32 3.67 -5.10
CA THR A 34 -15.72 4.78 -5.85
C THR A 34 -15.00 4.29 -7.10
N TYR A 35 -14.16 3.26 -6.99
CA TYR A 35 -13.41 2.76 -8.13
C TYR A 35 -14.30 2.14 -9.22
N ARG A 36 -15.38 1.45 -8.83
CA ARG A 36 -16.39 0.95 -9.79
C ARG A 36 -17.06 2.11 -10.52
N ARG A 37 -17.50 3.14 -9.79
CA ARG A 37 -18.17 4.32 -10.35
C ARG A 37 -17.26 5.09 -11.31
N LEU A 38 -15.98 5.18 -11.03
CA LEU A 38 -14.99 5.87 -11.86
C LEU A 38 -14.34 4.98 -12.93
N GLY A 39 -14.64 3.68 -12.96
CA GLY A 39 -14.02 2.76 -13.91
C GLY A 39 -12.54 2.47 -13.67
N LEU A 40 -12.03 2.72 -12.46
CA LEU A 40 -10.62 2.61 -12.13
C LEU A 40 -10.22 1.21 -11.64
N LYS A 41 -8.96 0.86 -11.92
CA LYS A 41 -8.29 -0.30 -11.33
C LYS A 41 -7.10 0.19 -10.49
N GLN A 42 -6.88 -0.51 -9.38
CA GLN A 42 -5.86 -0.18 -8.40
C GLN A 42 -5.06 -1.43 -8.02
N SER A 43 -3.84 -1.20 -7.54
CA SER A 43 -3.04 -2.24 -6.88
C SER A 43 -3.23 -2.14 -5.36
N PHE A 44 -3.64 -3.25 -4.76
CA PHE A 44 -3.79 -3.39 -3.32
C PHE A 44 -2.61 -4.20 -2.77
N PHE A 45 -1.70 -3.55 -2.08
CA PHE A 45 -0.61 -4.22 -1.38
C PHE A 45 -1.10 -4.66 0.01
N ILE A 46 -1.30 -5.96 0.18
CA ILE A 46 -2.00 -6.51 1.36
C ILE A 46 -1.08 -7.48 2.10
N PRO A 47 -0.82 -7.27 3.41
CA PRO A 47 -0.14 -8.27 4.22
C PRO A 47 -0.87 -9.61 4.18
N ALA A 48 -0.13 -10.70 3.97
CA ALA A 48 -0.75 -12.00 3.74
C ALA A 48 -1.61 -12.49 4.93
N TRP A 49 -1.25 -12.11 6.15
CA TRP A 49 -2.07 -12.33 7.34
C TRP A 49 -3.46 -11.68 7.21
N CYS A 50 -3.54 -10.48 6.62
CA CYS A 50 -4.83 -9.81 6.39
C CYS A 50 -5.68 -10.55 5.36
N ILE A 51 -5.06 -11.16 4.35
CA ILE A 51 -5.74 -12.01 3.36
C ILE A 51 -6.41 -13.20 4.04
N GLU A 52 -5.68 -13.89 4.92
CA GLU A 52 -6.19 -15.05 5.67
C GLU A 52 -7.34 -14.66 6.63
N ASN A 53 -7.29 -13.46 7.21
CA ASN A 53 -8.26 -13.02 8.24
C ASN A 53 -9.44 -12.21 7.70
N HIS A 54 -9.36 -11.71 6.46
CA HIS A 54 -10.41 -10.93 5.80
C HIS A 54 -10.65 -11.42 4.36
N PRO A 55 -10.89 -12.74 4.13
CA PRO A 55 -10.97 -13.31 2.79
C PRO A 55 -12.09 -12.73 1.95
N GLN A 56 -13.24 -12.36 2.55
CA GLN A 56 -14.36 -11.76 1.82
C GLN A 56 -14.00 -10.38 1.24
N THR A 57 -13.17 -9.61 1.96
CA THR A 57 -12.68 -8.31 1.49
C THR A 57 -11.74 -8.50 0.28
N VAL A 58 -10.86 -9.51 0.35
CA VAL A 58 -9.95 -9.83 -0.75
C VAL A 58 -10.71 -10.35 -1.96
N GLU A 59 -11.70 -11.21 -1.75
CA GLU A 59 -12.58 -11.68 -2.83
C GLU A 59 -13.27 -10.50 -3.55
N ALA A 60 -13.79 -9.52 -2.82
CA ALA A 60 -14.40 -8.33 -3.42
C ALA A 60 -13.40 -7.51 -4.25
N ILE A 61 -12.17 -7.32 -3.76
CA ILE A 61 -11.09 -6.64 -4.47
C ILE A 61 -10.76 -7.37 -5.78
N VAL A 62 -10.58 -8.69 -5.73
CA VAL A 62 -10.28 -9.52 -6.90
C VAL A 62 -11.43 -9.56 -7.90
N LYS A 63 -12.68 -9.68 -7.42
CA LYS A 63 -13.89 -9.68 -8.24
C LYS A 63 -14.05 -8.39 -9.05
N ASP A 64 -13.69 -7.27 -8.46
CA ASP A 64 -13.69 -5.97 -9.13
C ASP A 64 -12.50 -5.79 -10.11
N GLY A 65 -11.61 -6.78 -10.22
CA GLY A 65 -10.49 -6.82 -11.16
C GLY A 65 -9.30 -5.96 -10.75
N HIS A 66 -9.16 -5.68 -9.46
CA HIS A 66 -7.98 -5.02 -8.90
C HIS A 66 -6.81 -5.99 -8.75
N GLU A 67 -5.60 -5.46 -8.73
CA GLU A 67 -4.41 -6.23 -8.42
C GLU A 67 -4.24 -6.41 -6.91
N VAL A 68 -3.73 -7.58 -6.51
CA VAL A 68 -3.26 -7.83 -5.14
C VAL A 68 -1.76 -8.07 -5.19
N GLY A 69 -1.00 -7.14 -4.64
CA GLY A 69 0.46 -7.19 -4.51
C GLY A 69 0.92 -7.65 -3.13
N TYR A 70 2.21 -7.99 -3.04
CA TYR A 70 2.86 -8.43 -1.81
C TYR A 70 3.19 -7.25 -0.89
N HIS A 71 2.96 -7.43 0.42
CA HIS A 71 3.22 -6.42 1.45
C HIS A 71 3.65 -7.04 2.79
N GLY A 72 4.55 -8.02 2.73
CA GLY A 72 4.93 -8.79 3.91
C GLY A 72 3.84 -9.77 4.35
N TYR A 73 4.14 -10.54 5.41
CA TYR A 73 3.17 -11.43 6.03
C TYR A 73 2.33 -10.72 7.10
N ILE A 74 2.99 -10.14 8.12
CA ILE A 74 2.37 -9.41 9.23
C ILE A 74 2.67 -7.92 9.20
N HIS A 75 3.10 -7.38 8.07
CA HIS A 75 3.60 -6.02 7.91
C HIS A 75 4.94 -5.80 8.65
N GLU A 76 5.78 -6.79 8.67
CA GLU A 76 7.15 -6.72 9.19
C GLU A 76 8.04 -5.84 8.31
N ALA A 77 9.01 -5.15 8.91
CA ALA A 77 10.00 -4.40 8.16
C ALA A 77 11.09 -5.35 7.63
N PRO A 78 11.26 -5.53 6.30
CA PRO A 78 12.23 -6.46 5.73
C PRO A 78 13.65 -6.28 6.24
N ASN A 79 14.09 -5.02 6.43
CA ASN A 79 15.43 -4.68 6.93
C ASN A 79 15.67 -5.07 8.41
N SER A 80 14.66 -5.51 9.14
CA SER A 80 14.79 -6.04 10.50
C SER A 80 14.91 -7.56 10.57
N LEU A 81 14.78 -8.23 9.42
CA LEU A 81 14.82 -9.69 9.32
C LEU A 81 16.22 -10.19 8.87
N SER A 82 16.55 -11.43 9.22
CA SER A 82 17.64 -12.12 8.54
C SER A 82 17.23 -12.45 7.09
N HIS A 83 18.20 -12.62 6.20
CA HIS A 83 17.97 -12.95 4.81
C HIS A 83 17.04 -14.20 4.64
N ASN A 84 17.28 -15.25 5.40
CA ASN A 84 16.45 -16.45 5.32
C ASN A 84 15.02 -16.21 5.81
N GLN A 85 14.85 -15.45 6.90
CA GLN A 85 13.51 -15.10 7.38
C GLN A 85 12.74 -14.25 6.39
N GLU A 86 13.41 -13.27 5.76
CA GLU A 86 12.80 -12.42 4.74
C GLU A 86 12.31 -13.26 3.56
N HIS A 87 13.14 -14.19 3.07
CA HIS A 87 12.77 -15.08 1.98
C HIS A 87 11.66 -16.06 2.36
N ASP A 88 11.75 -16.70 3.50
CA ASP A 88 10.73 -17.64 3.98
C ASP A 88 9.35 -16.98 4.11
N TRP A 89 9.32 -15.76 4.63
CA TRP A 89 8.06 -15.00 4.76
C TRP A 89 7.53 -14.50 3.44
N MET A 90 8.43 -14.14 2.51
CA MET A 90 8.04 -13.80 1.14
C MET A 90 7.40 -15.00 0.44
N CYS A 91 8.05 -16.17 0.43
CA CYS A 91 7.51 -17.39 -0.17
C CYS A 91 6.16 -17.78 0.43
N ARG A 92 6.04 -17.80 1.76
CA ARG A 92 4.76 -18.06 2.44
C ARG A 92 3.66 -17.07 2.02
N SER A 93 3.99 -15.81 1.92
CA SER A 93 3.01 -14.78 1.53
C SER A 93 2.58 -14.94 0.07
N ILE A 94 3.50 -15.27 -0.82
CA ILE A 94 3.19 -15.57 -2.22
C ILE A 94 2.20 -16.73 -2.33
N GLU A 95 2.43 -17.82 -1.62
CA GLU A 95 1.52 -18.98 -1.59
C GLU A 95 0.11 -18.61 -1.11
N ILE A 96 0.02 -17.76 -0.09
CA ILE A 96 -1.26 -17.28 0.45
C ILE A 96 -1.96 -16.39 -0.59
N ILE A 97 -1.25 -15.41 -1.17
CA ILE A 97 -1.82 -14.54 -2.20
C ILE A 97 -2.34 -15.38 -3.36
N GLU A 98 -1.53 -16.30 -3.88
CA GLU A 98 -1.92 -17.17 -4.99
C GLU A 98 -3.14 -18.03 -4.66
N ARG A 99 -3.20 -18.60 -3.46
CA ARG A 99 -4.33 -19.41 -2.99
C ARG A 99 -5.65 -18.63 -2.96
N TYR A 100 -5.63 -17.39 -2.50
CA TYR A 100 -6.85 -16.59 -2.31
C TYR A 100 -7.25 -15.77 -3.54
N THR A 101 -6.30 -15.44 -4.41
CA THR A 101 -6.56 -14.61 -5.60
C THR A 101 -6.54 -15.38 -6.91
N GLY A 102 -6.01 -16.61 -6.91
CA GLY A 102 -5.77 -17.40 -8.11
C GLY A 102 -4.61 -16.90 -8.97
N LYS A 103 -3.83 -15.94 -8.49
CA LYS A 103 -2.72 -15.33 -9.24
C LYS A 103 -1.53 -15.07 -8.33
N ARG A 104 -0.33 -15.35 -8.84
CA ARG A 104 0.92 -14.96 -8.21
C ARG A 104 1.05 -13.42 -8.20
N PRO A 105 1.50 -12.80 -7.10
CA PRO A 105 1.70 -11.35 -7.04
C PRO A 105 2.79 -10.92 -8.04
N ARG A 106 2.57 -9.80 -8.72
CA ARG A 106 3.53 -9.25 -9.68
C ARG A 106 4.28 -8.05 -9.13
N GLY A 107 3.69 -7.36 -8.16
CA GLY A 107 4.23 -6.16 -7.52
C GLY A 107 4.48 -6.35 -6.05
N ASN A 108 5.51 -5.67 -5.56
CA ASN A 108 5.85 -5.54 -4.15
C ASN A 108 5.71 -4.09 -3.68
N ARG A 109 5.31 -3.92 -2.45
CA ARG A 109 5.55 -2.72 -1.64
C ARG A 109 6.02 -3.17 -0.27
N ALA A 110 7.26 -2.82 0.08
CA ALA A 110 7.81 -3.18 1.38
C ALA A 110 7.03 -2.47 2.50
N PRO A 111 6.66 -3.17 3.59
CA PRO A 111 6.12 -2.52 4.78
C PRO A 111 7.02 -1.37 5.25
N LEU A 112 6.41 -0.23 5.57
CA LEU A 112 7.09 1.00 5.98
C LEU A 112 8.10 1.54 4.94
N TYR A 113 8.09 1.02 3.69
CA TYR A 113 9.10 1.26 2.66
C TYR A 113 10.52 0.78 3.06
N HIS A 114 10.63 -0.06 4.08
CA HIS A 114 11.89 -0.52 4.66
C HIS A 114 12.42 -1.77 3.96
N MET A 115 12.96 -1.61 2.77
CA MET A 115 13.67 -2.70 2.08
C MET A 115 15.00 -3.03 2.77
N SER A 116 15.37 -4.31 2.76
CA SER A 116 16.73 -4.76 3.04
C SER A 116 17.62 -4.61 1.78
N ALA A 117 18.92 -4.67 1.95
CA ALA A 117 19.85 -4.70 0.81
C ALA A 117 19.66 -5.95 -0.07
N LYS A 118 18.95 -6.97 0.41
CA LYS A 118 18.67 -8.23 -0.28
C LYS A 118 17.28 -8.31 -0.91
N THR A 119 16.36 -7.47 -0.50
CA THR A 119 15.00 -7.46 -1.04
C THR A 119 14.97 -7.43 -2.57
N PRO A 120 15.74 -6.59 -3.30
CA PRO A 120 15.71 -6.58 -4.76
C PRO A 120 16.11 -7.91 -5.39
N GLU A 121 17.13 -8.60 -4.84
CA GLU A 121 17.54 -9.93 -5.32
C GLU A 121 16.44 -10.97 -5.08
N LEU A 122 15.79 -10.96 -3.92
CA LEU A 122 14.69 -11.87 -3.59
C LEU A 122 13.49 -11.63 -4.50
N LEU A 123 13.14 -10.37 -4.77
CA LEU A 123 12.07 -10.04 -5.72
C LEU A 123 12.37 -10.58 -7.12
N ALA A 124 13.61 -10.44 -7.59
CA ALA A 124 14.02 -10.97 -8.89
C ALA A 124 13.98 -12.52 -8.93
N ILE A 125 14.42 -13.20 -7.86
CA ILE A 125 14.37 -14.66 -7.71
C ILE A 125 12.92 -15.15 -7.78
N GLU A 126 12.01 -14.48 -7.07
CA GLU A 126 10.60 -14.85 -6.99
C GLU A 126 9.77 -14.35 -8.19
N GLY A 127 10.39 -13.68 -9.16
CA GLY A 127 9.77 -13.30 -10.42
C GLY A 127 8.82 -12.11 -10.32
N PHE A 128 9.02 -11.22 -9.34
CA PHE A 128 8.31 -9.96 -9.30
C PHE A 128 8.70 -9.07 -10.48
N LEU A 129 7.72 -8.38 -11.05
CA LEU A 129 7.95 -7.47 -12.17
C LEU A 129 8.35 -6.08 -11.71
N TYR A 130 7.76 -5.63 -10.58
CA TYR A 130 8.02 -4.30 -10.05
C TYR A 130 8.02 -4.25 -8.53
N ASP A 131 8.71 -3.28 -8.02
CA ASP A 131 8.65 -2.77 -6.66
C ASP A 131 8.10 -1.35 -6.64
N SER A 132 7.56 -0.94 -5.52
CA SER A 132 7.07 0.43 -5.30
C SER A 132 7.32 0.84 -3.86
N SER A 133 8.61 0.88 -3.49
CA SER A 133 9.03 1.14 -2.10
C SER A 133 10.10 2.21 -1.98
N LEU A 134 10.87 2.48 -3.05
CA LEU A 134 11.97 3.41 -3.01
C LEU A 134 11.55 4.81 -3.47
N MET A 135 12.36 5.82 -3.11
CA MET A 135 12.09 7.24 -3.30
C MET A 135 13.26 7.94 -4.00
N GLY A 136 13.89 7.24 -4.95
CA GLY A 136 15.16 7.68 -5.55
C GLY A 136 15.02 8.56 -6.78
N ASP A 137 13.82 8.68 -7.37
CA ASP A 137 13.57 9.46 -8.59
C ASP A 137 12.10 9.81 -8.70
N GLU A 138 11.72 10.69 -9.61
CA GLU A 138 10.35 11.03 -10.02
C GLU A 138 9.87 10.18 -11.19
N VAL A 139 10.75 9.41 -11.84
CA VAL A 139 10.43 8.52 -12.95
C VAL A 139 10.74 7.07 -12.61
N PRO A 140 10.03 6.09 -13.18
CA PRO A 140 10.36 4.67 -12.99
C PRO A 140 11.79 4.36 -13.42
N TYR A 141 12.47 3.53 -12.65
CA TYR A 141 13.84 3.09 -12.95
C TYR A 141 14.03 1.58 -12.70
N VAL A 142 15.15 1.04 -13.13
CA VAL A 142 15.43 -0.39 -13.02
C VAL A 142 16.38 -0.68 -11.88
N LEU A 143 16.00 -1.59 -10.99
CA LEU A 143 16.86 -2.19 -10.00
C LEU A 143 17.60 -3.37 -10.65
N GLU A 144 18.87 -3.19 -10.96
CA GLU A 144 19.73 -4.25 -11.46
C GLU A 144 20.25 -5.10 -10.30
N THR A 145 20.06 -6.42 -10.38
CA THR A 145 20.55 -7.36 -9.37
C THR A 145 21.34 -8.48 -10.01
N SER A 146 22.05 -9.26 -9.22
CA SER A 146 22.76 -10.46 -9.70
C SER A 146 21.80 -11.58 -10.16
N LYS A 147 20.50 -11.46 -9.88
CA LYS A 147 19.46 -12.47 -10.13
C LYS A 147 18.45 -12.05 -11.20
N GLY A 148 18.52 -10.82 -11.66
CA GLY A 148 17.59 -10.29 -12.65
C GLY A 148 17.27 -8.81 -12.41
N ARG A 149 16.20 -8.36 -13.04
CA ARG A 149 15.77 -6.96 -13.02
C ARG A 149 14.41 -6.82 -12.39
N VAL A 150 14.22 -5.77 -11.62
CA VAL A 150 12.92 -5.37 -11.08
C VAL A 150 12.72 -3.90 -11.42
N VAL A 151 11.53 -3.51 -11.88
CA VAL A 151 11.21 -2.11 -12.13
C VAL A 151 10.82 -1.46 -10.82
N GLU A 152 11.44 -0.35 -10.47
CA GLU A 152 11.02 0.50 -9.36
C GLU A 152 10.00 1.52 -9.85
N LEU A 153 8.85 1.57 -9.19
CA LEU A 153 7.83 2.59 -9.34
C LEU A 153 7.92 3.51 -8.12
N PRO A 154 8.68 4.62 -8.18
CA PRO A 154 9.03 5.39 -7.01
C PRO A 154 7.81 5.98 -6.31
N VAL A 155 7.88 6.01 -4.99
CA VAL A 155 6.87 6.57 -4.10
C VAL A 155 7.41 7.78 -3.36
N SER A 156 6.55 8.51 -2.67
CA SER A 156 6.94 9.65 -1.83
C SER A 156 6.09 9.68 -0.56
N TRP A 157 6.72 10.03 0.55
CA TRP A 157 5.99 10.35 1.78
C TRP A 157 5.04 11.55 1.62
N ALA A 158 5.30 12.43 0.65
CA ALA A 158 4.43 13.56 0.35
C ALA A 158 3.06 13.13 -0.19
N THR A 159 3.00 11.98 -0.87
CA THR A 159 1.77 11.41 -1.45
C THR A 159 1.29 10.15 -0.73
N ASP A 160 1.71 9.97 0.52
CA ASP A 160 1.24 8.93 1.44
C ASP A 160 0.32 9.55 2.51
N ASP A 161 -0.80 8.91 2.79
CA ASP A 161 -1.79 9.42 3.74
C ASP A 161 -1.44 9.19 5.22
N TRP A 162 -0.33 8.49 5.48
CA TRP A 162 0.12 8.21 6.84
C TRP A 162 0.59 9.47 7.59
N PRO A 163 1.57 10.26 7.06
CA PRO A 163 2.08 11.43 7.76
C PRO A 163 1.02 12.48 8.13
N PRO A 164 0.06 12.84 7.25
CA PRO A 164 -0.91 13.87 7.57
C PRO A 164 -2.05 13.45 8.49
N TYR A 165 -2.26 12.14 8.70
CA TYR A 165 -3.50 11.70 9.33
C TYR A 165 -3.36 10.77 10.52
N VAL A 166 -2.19 10.16 10.74
CA VAL A 166 -2.10 9.10 11.75
C VAL A 166 -1.75 9.67 13.11
N HIS A 167 -2.69 9.51 14.04
CA HIS A 167 -2.50 9.72 15.46
C HIS A 167 -3.00 8.48 16.20
N ALA A 168 -2.09 7.65 16.65
CA ALA A 168 -2.38 6.35 17.26
C ALA A 168 -1.33 6.05 18.35
N PRO A 169 -1.53 6.55 19.57
CA PRO A 169 -0.57 6.38 20.67
C PRO A 169 -0.24 4.91 20.97
N ASP A 170 -1.24 4.02 20.85
CA ASP A 170 -1.03 2.57 21.03
C ASP A 170 -0.08 1.95 20.00
N LEU A 171 0.24 2.68 18.94
CA LEU A 171 1.12 2.28 17.84
C LEU A 171 2.37 3.18 17.73
N ASP A 172 2.62 4.00 18.75
CA ASP A 172 3.73 4.97 18.83
C ASP A 172 3.72 6.06 17.72
N TYR A 173 2.55 6.32 17.11
CA TYR A 173 2.38 7.39 16.13
C TYR A 173 1.62 8.57 16.73
N MET A 174 2.28 9.72 16.84
CA MET A 174 1.79 10.94 17.49
C MET A 174 1.75 12.13 16.52
N PHE A 175 1.50 11.90 15.23
CA PHE A 175 1.42 12.98 14.26
C PHE A 175 0.19 13.87 14.50
N GLN A 176 0.29 15.12 14.13
CA GLN A 176 -0.85 16.02 14.14
C GLN A 176 -1.80 15.65 13.00
N VAL A 177 -3.06 15.37 13.32
CA VAL A 177 -4.08 15.11 12.30
C VAL A 177 -4.42 16.41 11.58
N LEU A 178 -4.12 16.46 10.27
CA LEU A 178 -4.43 17.62 9.44
C LEU A 178 -5.89 17.59 8.94
N PRO A 179 -6.48 18.76 8.66
CA PRO A 179 -7.72 18.86 7.90
C PRO A 179 -7.54 18.20 6.51
N PRO A 180 -8.56 17.50 5.99
CA PRO A 180 -8.45 16.79 4.71
C PRO A 180 -8.04 17.67 3.52
N ASP A 181 -8.50 18.92 3.47
CA ASP A 181 -8.13 19.86 2.41
C ASP A 181 -6.63 20.18 2.43
N ARG A 182 -6.05 20.39 3.62
CA ARG A 182 -4.63 20.66 3.79
C ARG A 182 -3.73 19.49 3.39
N ALA A 183 -4.15 18.27 3.71
CA ALA A 183 -3.42 17.09 3.25
C ALA A 183 -3.47 16.97 1.73
N MET A 184 -4.63 17.18 1.11
CA MET A 184 -4.78 17.13 -0.34
C MET A 184 -4.03 18.23 -1.09
N GLU A 185 -3.80 19.40 -0.50
CA GLU A 185 -2.95 20.45 -1.09
C GLU A 185 -1.55 19.91 -1.43
N VAL A 186 -0.96 19.09 -0.56
CA VAL A 186 0.35 18.48 -0.80
C VAL A 186 0.28 17.45 -1.93
N PHE A 187 -0.67 16.54 -1.88
CA PHE A 187 -0.85 15.52 -2.93
C PHE A 187 -1.04 16.13 -4.32
N MET A 188 -1.84 17.19 -4.40
CA MET A 188 -2.12 17.84 -5.68
C MET A 188 -0.96 18.72 -6.16
N ALA A 189 -0.19 19.32 -5.25
CA ALA A 189 1.02 20.05 -5.62
C ALA A 189 2.07 19.13 -6.27
N GLU A 190 2.26 17.92 -5.71
CA GLU A 190 3.13 16.90 -6.29
C GLU A 190 2.61 16.41 -7.65
N PHE A 191 1.30 16.19 -7.78
CA PHE A 191 0.69 15.81 -9.06
C PHE A 191 0.93 16.88 -10.14
N GLU A 192 0.66 18.15 -9.85
CA GLU A 192 0.84 19.25 -10.81
C GLU A 192 2.32 19.45 -11.22
N ALA A 193 3.24 19.25 -10.27
CA ALA A 193 4.67 19.32 -10.57
C ALA A 193 5.11 18.17 -11.50
N LEU A 194 4.64 16.96 -11.24
CA LEU A 194 4.98 15.76 -12.01
C LEU A 194 4.41 15.78 -13.44
N ARG A 195 3.27 16.45 -13.67
CA ARG A 195 2.74 16.66 -15.04
C ARG A 195 3.73 17.36 -15.97
N ALA A 196 4.60 18.21 -15.44
CA ALA A 196 5.64 18.89 -16.19
C ALA A 196 6.92 18.06 -16.34
N CYS A 197 7.03 16.92 -15.67
CA CYS A 197 8.19 16.04 -15.71
C CYS A 197 8.02 14.96 -16.80
N PRO A 198 8.84 14.92 -17.84
CA PRO A 198 8.76 13.89 -18.87
C PRO A 198 8.98 12.49 -18.27
N GLY A 199 7.97 11.63 -18.39
CA GLY A 199 7.99 10.28 -17.80
C GLY A 199 7.72 10.23 -16.31
N GLY A 200 7.35 11.35 -15.70
CA GLY A 200 7.02 11.45 -14.27
C GLY A 200 5.89 10.49 -13.89
N LEU A 201 6.01 9.88 -12.72
CA LEU A 201 5.03 8.95 -12.16
C LEU A 201 4.49 9.50 -10.83
N TRP A 202 3.20 9.77 -10.78
CA TRP A 202 2.53 10.09 -9.52
C TRP A 202 1.83 8.88 -8.93
N ILE A 203 2.09 8.57 -7.67
CA ILE A 203 1.44 7.50 -6.92
C ILE A 203 0.83 8.09 -5.66
N GLY A 204 -0.51 8.05 -5.55
CA GLY A 204 -1.20 8.31 -4.29
C GLY A 204 -1.33 7.03 -3.48
N VAL A 205 -0.85 7.04 -2.24
CA VAL A 205 -0.89 5.90 -1.32
C VAL A 205 -1.97 6.10 -0.28
N TRP A 206 -2.94 5.18 -0.25
CA TRP A 206 -4.10 5.25 0.63
C TRP A 206 -4.16 4.02 1.54
N HIS A 207 -4.12 4.25 2.85
CA HIS A 207 -4.43 3.20 3.82
C HIS A 207 -5.94 3.20 4.11
N PRO A 208 -6.68 2.11 3.85
CA PRO A 208 -8.13 2.12 3.96
C PRO A 208 -8.66 2.64 5.29
N PHE A 209 -8.05 2.26 6.42
CA PHE A 209 -8.48 2.74 7.73
C PHE A 209 -8.10 4.21 8.02
N VAL A 210 -7.21 4.79 7.21
CA VAL A 210 -6.76 6.18 7.28
C VAL A 210 -7.60 7.08 6.39
N SER A 211 -7.43 6.97 5.07
CA SER A 211 -8.14 7.80 4.08
C SER A 211 -9.55 7.33 3.78
N GLY A 212 -9.89 6.07 4.05
CA GLY A 212 -11.26 5.58 3.85
C GLY A 212 -12.31 6.12 4.84
N ARG A 213 -11.94 7.06 5.73
CA ARG A 213 -12.87 7.84 6.56
C ARG A 213 -13.69 8.79 5.71
N LEU A 214 -14.94 9.05 6.08
CA LEU A 214 -15.92 9.79 5.25
C LEU A 214 -15.36 11.10 4.68
N SER A 215 -14.90 12.00 5.55
CA SER A 215 -14.42 13.32 5.10
C SER A 215 -13.14 13.26 4.28
N ARG A 216 -12.23 12.33 4.61
CA ARG A 216 -10.98 12.14 3.88
C ARG A 216 -11.23 11.52 2.52
N TRP A 217 -12.05 10.46 2.47
CA TRP A 217 -12.34 9.77 1.21
C TRP A 217 -13.05 10.68 0.20
N GLN A 218 -13.96 11.55 0.65
CA GLN A 218 -14.57 12.57 -0.21
C GLN A 218 -13.56 13.50 -0.87
N ARG A 219 -12.43 13.79 -0.21
CA ARG A 219 -11.36 14.60 -0.80
C ARG A 219 -10.50 13.79 -1.77
N VAL A 220 -10.23 12.53 -1.44
CA VAL A 220 -9.56 11.60 -2.35
C VAL A 220 -10.37 11.41 -3.63
N GLU A 221 -11.68 11.20 -3.54
CA GLU A 221 -12.56 11.10 -4.72
C GLU A 221 -12.45 12.33 -5.63
N LYS A 222 -12.53 13.53 -5.06
CA LYS A 222 -12.39 14.77 -5.84
C LYS A 222 -11.02 14.91 -6.48
N ALA A 223 -9.95 14.52 -5.78
CA ALA A 223 -8.61 14.54 -6.33
C ALA A 223 -8.48 13.55 -7.50
N ILE A 224 -9.01 12.34 -7.37
CA ILE A 224 -9.02 11.35 -8.44
C ILE A 224 -9.84 11.83 -9.65
N GLU A 225 -11.03 12.38 -9.43
CA GLU A 225 -11.87 12.95 -10.50
C GLU A 225 -11.13 14.07 -11.24
N TYR A 226 -10.44 14.95 -10.54
CA TYR A 226 -9.62 15.98 -11.13
C TYR A 226 -8.46 15.40 -11.96
N ILE A 227 -7.70 14.46 -11.40
CA ILE A 227 -6.59 13.77 -12.07
C ILE A 227 -7.07 13.12 -13.38
N MET A 228 -8.18 12.38 -13.33
CA MET A 228 -8.77 11.75 -14.52
C MET A 228 -9.22 12.77 -15.58
N SER A 229 -9.65 13.97 -15.18
CA SER A 229 -10.06 15.03 -16.09
C SER A 229 -8.89 15.77 -16.73
N SER A 230 -7.66 15.60 -16.24
CA SER A 230 -6.48 16.31 -16.72
C SER A 230 -6.01 15.85 -18.11
N GLY A 231 -6.41 14.64 -18.54
CA GLY A 231 -6.04 14.08 -19.84
C GLY A 231 -4.62 13.50 -19.93
N ASP A 232 -3.92 13.43 -18.80
CA ASP A 232 -2.53 12.94 -18.71
C ASP A 232 -2.46 11.52 -18.08
N VAL A 233 -3.61 10.82 -17.96
CA VAL A 233 -3.75 9.52 -17.28
C VAL A 233 -4.26 8.46 -18.24
#